data_565da7434a352672193edc807aab17dc
#
_entry.id   565da7434a352672193edc807aab17dc
#
_cell.length_a   1.000
_cell.length_b   1.000
_cell.length_c   1.000
_cell.angle_alpha   90.00
_cell.angle_beta   90.00
_cell.angle_gamma   90.00
#
_symmetry.space_group_name_H-M   'P 1'
#
loop_
_entity.id
_entity.type
_entity.pdbx_description
1 polymer ?
#
loop_
_entity_poly.entity_id
_entity_poly.type
_entity_poly.pdbx_seq_one_letter_code
_entity_poly.pdbx_strand_id
1 'polypeptide(L)'
;MDANGLEKYSSAYTLSDMEIFVFPELMYSLVLAGIMSPILWKWRELDWAQKLEGKSSYRKLMRLRQFIMDEYDFNLDLETWGLTTKDVELKRFAPYMSLQAIAESNALFGYEGDKYYFDVDIRKHFGLDKYTTETIPYWKTETIEAMDAFRLKPGYSKAAGECVSLAALYAAAAFVVCGVPLEDIYMILTPLHSQNFIDMQDGILTNNRRLVTRTMWFNGTEISYKAQRALRNEQVTVVTHCTGHVHCLYDDATIDPKAYEHFRSRLAEYLTTGLDMTVFASFLRSESRYQKYFQICRDCHGQPQFIEAETLYHYEHGSPYKIGDATHDKLMEEVSDEDFTPYELPGRIRCDRLSDFLSTQKIDVREPGGREALRIFLEGTVPDAGKLVEDLADFVHIEPNLPGTGKHFRDAGAIRISVDQSREEIIEYLRGMRDRHAVADLAFHAFRDMEDCDWRPFVKAAIERSPVSLEMTKSMLVEGVYEWLSRMNVVSIYDGNRLAQPDEVANYATGDGLEKAFLMANVLRHRNPEEDLRLEVDDSEVILYGPRDYQFVSAKRLQGQVDIDPDGGITAASRSRLQER
;
A
#
# COMPACT_ATOMS: atom_id res chain seq x y z
N MET A 1 -26.28 -10.63 -12.47
CA MET A 1 -25.18 -9.61 -12.53
C MET A 1 -25.11 -9.17 -13.98
N ASP A 2 -25.17 -7.86 -14.24
CA ASP A 2 -24.97 -7.27 -15.56
C ASP A 2 -23.48 -7.16 -15.93
N ALA A 3 -23.16 -6.68 -17.14
CA ALA A 3 -21.78 -6.60 -17.61
C ALA A 3 -20.90 -5.68 -16.74
N ASN A 4 -21.46 -4.57 -16.24
CA ASN A 4 -20.75 -3.64 -15.37
C ASN A 4 -20.46 -4.25 -13.99
N GLY A 5 -21.45 -4.93 -13.42
CA GLY A 5 -21.26 -5.68 -12.19
C GLY A 5 -20.22 -6.78 -12.36
N LEU A 6 -20.28 -7.54 -13.47
CA LEU A 6 -19.32 -8.60 -13.77
C LEU A 6 -17.88 -8.07 -13.82
N GLU A 7 -17.66 -6.90 -14.42
CA GLU A 7 -16.34 -6.26 -14.45
C GLU A 7 -15.85 -5.86 -13.06
N LYS A 8 -16.69 -5.18 -12.27
CA LYS A 8 -16.36 -4.77 -10.90
C LYS A 8 -16.04 -5.96 -10.00
N TYR A 9 -16.85 -7.01 -10.03
CA TYR A 9 -16.62 -8.20 -9.20
C TYR A 9 -15.43 -9.03 -9.68
N SER A 10 -15.16 -9.06 -10.98
CA SER A 10 -13.96 -9.72 -11.49
C SER A 10 -12.68 -8.98 -11.07
N SER A 11 -12.75 -7.66 -10.89
CA SER A 11 -11.65 -6.85 -10.37
C SER A 11 -11.29 -7.18 -8.91
N ALA A 12 -12.21 -7.77 -8.14
CA ALA A 12 -11.89 -8.27 -6.79
C ALA A 12 -10.93 -9.49 -6.78
N TYR A 13 -10.69 -10.11 -7.91
CA TYR A 13 -9.74 -11.23 -8.04
C TYR A 13 -8.37 -10.81 -8.59
N THR A 14 -8.24 -9.57 -9.02
CA THR A 14 -7.04 -9.01 -9.63
C THR A 14 -6.49 -7.80 -8.88
N LEU A 15 -7.35 -6.90 -8.38
CA LEU A 15 -7.03 -5.82 -7.44
C LEU A 15 -5.85 -4.92 -7.85
N SER A 16 -5.73 -4.58 -9.14
CA SER A 16 -4.70 -3.63 -9.58
C SER A 16 -5.01 -2.19 -9.12
N ASP A 17 -4.01 -1.34 -9.05
CA ASP A 17 -4.17 0.09 -8.72
C ASP A 17 -5.26 0.76 -9.56
N MET A 18 -5.33 0.41 -10.86
CA MET A 18 -6.31 0.94 -11.79
C MET A 18 -7.73 0.47 -11.44
N GLU A 19 -7.88 -0.80 -11.07
CA GLU A 19 -9.16 -1.37 -10.65
C GLU A 19 -9.66 -0.70 -9.38
N ILE A 20 -8.78 -0.47 -8.40
CA ILE A 20 -9.12 0.21 -7.16
C ILE A 20 -9.45 1.69 -7.41
N PHE A 21 -8.79 2.34 -8.36
CA PHE A 21 -9.11 3.72 -8.74
C PHE A 21 -10.50 3.81 -9.36
N VAL A 22 -10.88 2.89 -10.25
CA VAL A 22 -12.20 2.87 -10.89
C VAL A 22 -13.30 2.38 -9.93
N PHE A 23 -12.99 1.42 -9.07
CA PHE A 23 -13.90 0.80 -8.11
C PHE A 23 -13.34 0.93 -6.68
N PRO A 24 -13.42 2.09 -6.05
CA PRO A 24 -12.74 2.38 -4.78
C PRO A 24 -13.16 1.47 -3.61
N GLU A 25 -14.33 0.83 -3.71
CA GLU A 25 -14.79 -0.15 -2.72
C GLU A 25 -13.88 -1.38 -2.60
N LEU A 26 -13.13 -1.69 -3.67
CA LEU A 26 -12.21 -2.83 -3.71
C LEU A 26 -11.12 -2.72 -2.64
N MET A 27 -10.61 -1.51 -2.37
CA MET A 27 -9.54 -1.34 -1.39
C MET A 27 -9.97 -1.78 0.01
N TYR A 28 -11.16 -1.36 0.45
CA TYR A 28 -11.64 -1.78 1.77
C TYR A 28 -12.10 -3.24 1.78
N SER A 29 -12.62 -3.75 0.67
CA SER A 29 -12.93 -5.18 0.53
C SER A 29 -11.70 -6.07 0.68
N LEU A 30 -10.53 -5.62 0.22
CA LEU A 30 -9.26 -6.31 0.41
C LEU A 30 -8.83 -6.32 1.89
N VAL A 31 -9.05 -5.22 2.63
CA VAL A 31 -8.81 -5.20 4.09
C VAL A 31 -9.68 -6.24 4.80
N LEU A 32 -10.97 -6.30 4.48
CA LEU A 32 -11.88 -7.28 5.06
C LEU A 32 -11.48 -8.71 4.69
N ALA A 33 -11.09 -8.96 3.44
CA ALA A 33 -10.55 -10.25 3.00
C ALA A 33 -9.29 -10.63 3.80
N GLY A 34 -8.42 -9.65 4.08
CA GLY A 34 -7.26 -9.83 4.96
C GLY A 34 -7.65 -10.19 6.40
N ILE A 35 -8.69 -9.55 6.96
CA ILE A 35 -9.22 -9.87 8.29
C ILE A 35 -9.81 -11.30 8.31
N MET A 36 -10.43 -11.74 7.23
CA MET A 36 -10.93 -13.12 7.11
C MET A 36 -9.82 -14.16 6.92
N SER A 37 -8.59 -13.76 6.50
CA SER A 37 -7.47 -14.67 6.28
C SER A 37 -7.04 -15.38 7.57
N PRO A 38 -6.93 -16.72 7.58
CA PRO A 38 -6.49 -17.46 8.76
C PRO A 38 -5.04 -17.16 9.14
N ILE A 39 -4.23 -16.62 8.21
CA ILE A 39 -2.81 -16.31 8.44
C ILE A 39 -2.66 -15.26 9.55
N LEU A 40 -3.43 -14.17 9.51
CA LEU A 40 -3.34 -13.11 10.53
C LEU A 40 -3.79 -13.60 11.90
N TRP A 41 -4.77 -14.48 11.96
CA TRP A 41 -5.23 -15.05 13.23
C TRP A 41 -4.17 -15.96 13.84
N LYS A 42 -3.43 -16.73 13.03
CA LYS A 42 -2.24 -17.48 13.47
C LYS A 42 -1.13 -16.57 13.99
N TRP A 43 -1.01 -15.33 13.50
CA TRP A 43 -0.01 -14.39 14.03
C TRP A 43 -0.27 -14.01 15.49
N ARG A 44 -1.52 -14.03 15.95
CA ARG A 44 -1.86 -13.80 17.37
C ARG A 44 -1.25 -14.89 18.27
N GLU A 45 -1.02 -16.08 17.74
CA GLU A 45 -0.47 -17.24 18.46
C GLU A 45 1.05 -17.26 18.48
N LEU A 46 1.72 -16.41 17.68
CA LEU A 46 3.16 -16.34 17.65
C LEU A 46 3.74 -15.76 18.96
N ASP A 47 4.88 -16.26 19.36
CA ASP A 47 5.59 -15.88 20.60
C ASP A 47 5.71 -14.35 20.80
N TRP A 48 5.98 -13.62 19.71
CA TRP A 48 6.14 -12.18 19.80
C TRP A 48 4.82 -11.47 20.11
N ALA A 49 3.70 -11.96 19.60
CA ALA A 49 2.37 -11.40 19.85
C ALA A 49 1.89 -11.76 21.26
N GLN A 50 2.06 -13.01 21.69
CA GLN A 50 1.72 -13.47 23.02
C GLN A 50 2.48 -12.73 24.14
N LYS A 51 3.79 -12.46 23.93
CA LYS A 51 4.59 -11.64 24.87
C LYS A 51 4.10 -10.20 25.04
N LEU A 52 3.21 -9.74 24.15
CA LEU A 52 2.60 -8.41 24.22
C LEU A 52 1.13 -8.45 24.67
N GLU A 53 0.66 -9.59 25.15
CA GLU A 53 -0.67 -9.68 25.75
C GLU A 53 -0.79 -8.66 26.91
N GLY A 54 -1.93 -7.95 26.98
CA GLY A 54 -2.15 -6.86 27.94
C GLY A 54 -1.36 -5.57 27.70
N LYS A 55 -0.51 -5.49 26.65
CA LYS A 55 0.14 -4.22 26.27
C LYS A 55 -0.78 -3.39 25.38
N SER A 56 -0.52 -2.08 25.33
CA SER A 56 -1.28 -1.15 24.47
C SER A 56 -1.17 -1.52 22.99
N SER A 57 -2.22 -1.22 22.21
CA SER A 57 -2.24 -1.41 20.76
C SER A 57 -1.06 -0.71 20.07
N TYR A 58 -0.63 0.45 20.56
CA TYR A 58 0.57 1.13 20.07
C TYR A 58 1.85 0.27 20.18
N ARG A 59 2.08 -0.36 21.33
CA ARG A 59 3.26 -1.24 21.51
C ARG A 59 3.18 -2.49 20.63
N LYS A 60 1.98 -3.04 20.48
CA LYS A 60 1.74 -4.17 19.58
C LYS A 60 2.02 -3.76 18.12
N LEU A 61 1.55 -2.59 17.70
CA LEU A 61 1.75 -2.06 16.35
C LEU A 61 3.25 -1.81 16.05
N MET A 62 4.01 -1.26 17.01
CA MET A 62 5.45 -1.09 16.85
C MET A 62 6.20 -2.44 16.71
N ARG A 63 5.73 -3.48 17.38
CA ARG A 63 6.30 -4.82 17.23
C ARG A 63 5.85 -5.50 15.93
N LEU A 64 4.59 -5.31 15.51
CA LEU A 64 4.09 -5.75 14.22
C LEU A 64 4.94 -5.16 13.08
N ARG A 65 5.29 -3.86 13.15
CA ARG A 65 6.21 -3.25 12.19
C ARG A 65 7.52 -4.04 12.08
N GLN A 66 8.13 -4.39 13.22
CA GLN A 66 9.39 -5.14 13.20
C GLN A 66 9.19 -6.51 12.55
N PHE A 67 8.10 -7.21 12.88
CA PHE A 67 7.78 -8.50 12.29
C PHE A 67 7.60 -8.41 10.75
N ILE A 68 6.85 -7.39 10.27
CA ILE A 68 6.68 -7.17 8.84
C ILE A 68 8.01 -6.82 8.16
N MET A 69 8.87 -6.03 8.79
CA MET A 69 10.20 -5.72 8.24
C MET A 69 11.12 -6.95 8.17
N ASP A 70 10.98 -7.89 9.10
CA ASP A 70 11.80 -9.10 9.16
C ASP A 70 11.29 -10.18 8.17
N GLU A 71 9.96 -10.30 7.99
CA GLU A 71 9.31 -11.41 7.29
C GLU A 71 8.82 -11.07 5.88
N TYR A 72 8.71 -9.79 5.51
CA TYR A 72 8.19 -9.33 4.23
C TYR A 72 9.20 -8.46 3.50
N ASP A 73 9.29 -8.61 2.19
CA ASP A 73 10.03 -7.73 1.31
C ASP A 73 9.08 -6.85 0.48
N PHE A 74 9.56 -5.65 0.13
CA PHE A 74 8.90 -4.82 -0.88
C PHE A 74 9.38 -5.27 -2.26
N ASN A 75 8.45 -5.68 -3.12
CA ASN A 75 8.76 -6.28 -4.40
C ASN A 75 8.03 -5.58 -5.55
N LEU A 76 8.80 -5.14 -6.52
CA LEU A 76 8.32 -4.59 -7.80
C LEU A 76 8.78 -5.46 -8.99
N ASP A 77 9.05 -6.75 -8.78
CA ASP A 77 9.47 -7.65 -9.84
C ASP A 77 8.34 -7.90 -10.84
N LEU A 78 8.43 -7.24 -11.99
CA LEU A 78 7.44 -7.28 -13.06
C LEU A 78 7.29 -8.65 -13.72
N GLU A 79 8.30 -9.51 -13.63
CA GLU A 79 8.21 -10.88 -14.14
C GLU A 79 7.27 -11.73 -13.28
N THR A 80 7.13 -11.37 -12.01
CA THR A 80 6.16 -12.00 -11.09
C THR A 80 4.75 -11.47 -11.30
N TRP A 81 4.63 -10.16 -11.55
CA TRP A 81 3.33 -9.49 -11.58
C TRP A 81 2.62 -9.59 -12.94
N GLY A 82 3.38 -9.63 -14.01
CA GLY A 82 2.86 -9.62 -15.38
C GLY A 82 2.70 -8.22 -15.95
N LEU A 83 2.47 -8.17 -17.25
CA LEU A 83 2.37 -6.94 -18.01
C LEU A 83 1.09 -6.90 -18.85
N THR A 84 0.50 -5.72 -18.95
CA THR A 84 -0.59 -5.39 -19.86
C THR A 84 -0.18 -4.21 -20.74
N THR A 85 -1.09 -3.65 -21.51
CA THR A 85 -0.85 -2.44 -22.30
C THR A 85 -1.84 -1.35 -21.95
N LYS A 86 -1.42 -0.09 -22.14
CA LYS A 86 -2.25 1.09 -21.94
C LYS A 86 -3.58 0.99 -22.70
N ASP A 87 -3.56 0.56 -23.96
CA ASP A 87 -4.74 0.42 -24.80
C ASP A 87 -5.75 -0.61 -24.25
N VAL A 88 -5.25 -1.72 -23.72
CA VAL A 88 -6.11 -2.76 -23.12
C VAL A 88 -6.85 -2.19 -21.92
N GLU A 89 -6.13 -1.53 -21.01
CA GLU A 89 -6.73 -0.98 -19.79
C GLU A 89 -7.66 0.22 -20.08
N LEU A 90 -7.30 1.09 -21.04
CA LEU A 90 -8.17 2.19 -21.46
C LEU A 90 -9.50 1.69 -22.04
N LYS A 91 -9.49 0.66 -22.88
CA LYS A 91 -10.71 0.04 -23.43
C LYS A 91 -11.55 -0.58 -22.32
N ARG A 92 -10.93 -1.24 -21.37
CA ARG A 92 -11.58 -1.92 -20.26
C ARG A 92 -12.35 -0.93 -19.38
N PHE A 93 -11.76 0.22 -19.08
CA PHE A 93 -12.33 1.17 -18.13
C PHE A 93 -13.09 2.35 -18.77
N ALA A 94 -13.05 2.52 -20.08
CA ALA A 94 -13.81 3.55 -20.79
C ALA A 94 -15.33 3.59 -20.47
N PRO A 95 -16.02 2.47 -20.17
CA PRO A 95 -17.42 2.51 -19.76
C PRO A 95 -17.67 3.19 -18.40
N TYR A 96 -16.65 3.33 -17.55
CA TYR A 96 -16.81 3.80 -16.16
C TYR A 96 -16.34 5.24 -15.96
N MET A 97 -15.38 5.71 -16.73
CA MET A 97 -14.87 7.09 -16.63
C MET A 97 -14.26 7.56 -17.94
N SER A 98 -14.05 8.88 -18.08
CA SER A 98 -13.42 9.45 -19.26
C SER A 98 -11.98 8.95 -19.44
N LEU A 99 -11.53 8.83 -20.71
CA LEU A 99 -10.17 8.41 -21.02
C LEU A 99 -9.11 9.36 -20.40
N GLN A 100 -9.44 10.66 -20.30
CA GLN A 100 -8.56 11.63 -19.64
C GLN A 100 -8.42 11.32 -18.14
N ALA A 101 -9.53 11.05 -17.45
CA ALA A 101 -9.50 10.69 -16.03
C ALA A 101 -8.71 9.40 -15.79
N ILE A 102 -8.87 8.40 -16.67
CA ILE A 102 -8.07 7.16 -16.61
C ILE A 102 -6.58 7.47 -16.81
N ALA A 103 -6.23 8.31 -17.78
CA ALA A 103 -4.83 8.68 -18.04
C ALA A 103 -4.18 9.41 -16.85
N GLU A 104 -4.96 10.19 -16.10
CA GLU A 104 -4.51 10.93 -14.91
C GLU A 104 -4.56 10.09 -13.62
N SER A 105 -5.13 8.87 -13.66
CA SER A 105 -5.39 8.05 -12.47
C SER A 105 -4.13 7.60 -11.74
N ASN A 106 -3.08 7.33 -12.47
CA ASN A 106 -1.76 7.04 -11.93
C ASN A 106 -0.66 7.44 -12.91
N ALA A 107 0.55 7.47 -12.41
CA ALA A 107 1.70 7.93 -13.17
C ALA A 107 1.99 7.07 -14.41
N LEU A 108 1.71 5.78 -14.39
CA LEU A 108 1.99 4.87 -15.51
C LEU A 108 1.08 5.15 -16.70
N PHE A 109 -0.19 5.51 -16.44
CA PHE A 109 -1.15 5.89 -17.46
C PHE A 109 -0.88 7.29 -18.03
N GLY A 110 -0.54 8.26 -17.18
CA GLY A 110 -0.25 9.64 -17.58
C GLY A 110 1.14 9.84 -18.18
N TYR A 111 1.97 8.79 -18.31
CA TYR A 111 3.32 8.89 -18.83
C TYR A 111 3.36 9.26 -20.31
N GLU A 112 3.91 10.44 -20.60
CA GLU A 112 4.18 10.92 -21.95
C GLU A 112 5.67 11.30 -22.07
N GLY A 113 6.45 10.55 -22.83
CA GLY A 113 7.89 10.77 -23.01
C GLY A 113 8.73 10.30 -21.82
N ASP A 114 9.80 11.02 -21.50
CA ASP A 114 10.81 10.60 -20.50
C ASP A 114 10.59 11.21 -19.12
N LYS A 115 9.63 12.12 -18.97
CA LYS A 115 9.39 12.84 -17.71
C LYS A 115 7.95 12.75 -17.27
N TYR A 116 7.83 12.64 -15.98
CA TYR A 116 6.59 12.72 -15.24
C TYR A 116 6.50 14.03 -14.50
N TYR A 117 5.31 14.37 -14.03
CA TYR A 117 5.09 15.47 -13.07
C TYR A 117 5.67 15.19 -11.68
N PHE A 118 6.46 14.13 -11.53
CA PHE A 118 7.26 13.82 -10.34
C PHE A 118 8.74 13.95 -10.69
N ASP A 119 9.57 14.26 -9.71
CA ASP A 119 11.03 14.30 -9.84
C ASP A 119 11.67 12.90 -10.04
N VAL A 120 10.85 11.88 -10.32
CA VAL A 120 11.25 10.49 -10.48
C VAL A 120 10.95 10.04 -11.90
N ASP A 121 11.91 9.43 -12.56
CA ASP A 121 11.70 8.68 -13.79
C ASP A 121 10.91 7.40 -13.46
N ILE A 122 9.60 7.44 -13.70
CA ILE A 122 8.65 6.39 -13.34
C ILE A 122 8.95 5.08 -14.06
N ARG A 123 9.30 5.13 -15.33
CA ARG A 123 9.61 3.91 -16.09
C ARG A 123 10.84 3.22 -15.52
N LYS A 124 11.88 3.99 -15.19
CA LYS A 124 13.08 3.46 -14.56
C LYS A 124 12.82 2.98 -13.12
N HIS A 125 12.00 3.72 -12.37
CA HIS A 125 11.62 3.35 -11.01
C HIS A 125 10.94 1.97 -10.95
N PHE A 126 10.05 1.69 -11.89
CA PHE A 126 9.35 0.41 -12.01
C PHE A 126 10.06 -0.60 -12.94
N GLY A 127 11.27 -0.31 -13.44
CA GLY A 127 12.00 -1.22 -14.35
C GLY A 127 11.32 -1.43 -15.70
N LEU A 128 10.52 -0.45 -16.15
CA LEU A 128 9.78 -0.49 -17.43
C LEU A 128 10.58 0.07 -18.60
N ASP A 129 11.77 0.60 -18.38
CA ASP A 129 12.65 1.18 -19.40
C ASP A 129 13.06 0.18 -20.47
N LYS A 130 13.05 -1.13 -20.16
CA LYS A 130 13.29 -2.24 -21.10
C LYS A 130 12.08 -2.63 -21.95
N TYR A 131 10.88 -2.08 -21.67
CA TYR A 131 9.65 -2.34 -22.42
C TYR A 131 9.22 -1.11 -23.23
N THR A 132 8.16 -1.26 -24.04
CA THR A 132 7.57 -0.13 -24.77
C THR A 132 6.90 0.86 -23.81
N THR A 133 6.69 2.12 -24.24
CA THR A 133 5.98 3.13 -23.45
C THR A 133 4.52 2.79 -23.17
N GLU A 134 3.93 1.89 -23.98
CA GLU A 134 2.55 1.42 -23.83
C GLU A 134 2.39 0.32 -22.78
N THR A 135 3.51 -0.25 -22.29
CA THR A 135 3.49 -1.36 -21.33
C THR A 135 3.23 -0.86 -19.92
N ILE A 136 2.30 -1.52 -19.22
CA ILE A 136 1.86 -1.23 -17.86
C ILE A 136 2.00 -2.50 -17.01
N PRO A 137 2.48 -2.42 -15.76
CA PRO A 137 2.49 -3.56 -14.85
C PRO A 137 1.07 -3.90 -14.40
N TYR A 138 0.84 -5.17 -14.23
CA TYR A 138 -0.40 -5.72 -13.75
C TYR A 138 -0.15 -6.52 -12.47
N TRP A 139 -0.31 -5.88 -11.32
CA TRP A 139 -0.11 -6.52 -10.03
C TRP A 139 -1.34 -7.35 -9.66
N LYS A 140 -1.10 -8.54 -9.13
CA LYS A 140 -2.15 -9.51 -8.82
C LYS A 140 -2.02 -10.13 -7.44
N THR A 141 -1.03 -9.75 -6.68
CA THR A 141 -0.67 -10.50 -5.47
C THR A 141 -1.10 -9.74 -4.22
N GLU A 142 -2.38 -9.38 -4.18
CA GLU A 142 -2.88 -8.47 -3.17
C GLU A 142 -3.34 -9.17 -1.88
N THR A 143 -3.58 -10.47 -1.93
CA THR A 143 -3.98 -11.24 -0.75
C THR A 143 -2.79 -11.61 0.14
N ILE A 144 -3.05 -11.81 1.42
CA ILE A 144 -2.01 -12.22 2.39
C ILE A 144 -1.41 -13.57 2.01
N GLU A 145 -2.24 -14.51 1.53
CA GLU A 145 -1.80 -15.82 1.07
C GLU A 145 -0.89 -15.72 -0.15
N ALA A 146 -1.23 -14.86 -1.10
CA ALA A 146 -0.41 -14.65 -2.29
C ALA A 146 0.92 -13.97 -1.95
N MET A 147 0.94 -12.99 -1.02
CA MET A 147 2.19 -12.44 -0.50
C MET A 147 3.05 -13.48 0.22
N ASP A 148 2.44 -14.33 1.07
CA ASP A 148 3.18 -15.37 1.80
C ASP A 148 3.74 -16.44 0.87
N ALA A 149 3.02 -16.75 -0.22
CA ALA A 149 3.41 -17.75 -1.22
C ALA A 149 4.70 -17.38 -1.99
N PHE A 150 5.18 -16.13 -1.93
CA PHE A 150 6.50 -15.78 -2.47
C PHE A 150 7.63 -16.65 -1.92
N ARG A 151 7.49 -17.17 -0.71
CA ARG A 151 8.44 -18.12 -0.10
C ARG A 151 8.59 -19.43 -0.89
N LEU A 152 7.65 -19.74 -1.77
CA LEU A 152 7.69 -20.92 -2.66
C LEU A 152 8.51 -20.66 -3.92
N LYS A 153 8.80 -19.39 -4.26
CA LYS A 153 9.58 -19.06 -5.46
C LYS A 153 11.08 -19.22 -5.21
N PRO A 154 11.81 -19.79 -6.16
CA PRO A 154 13.27 -19.82 -6.10
C PRO A 154 13.85 -18.40 -5.96
N GLY A 155 14.77 -18.21 -5.02
CA GLY A 155 15.40 -16.92 -4.76
C GLY A 155 14.68 -16.03 -3.74
N TYR A 156 13.48 -16.40 -3.30
CA TYR A 156 12.75 -15.68 -2.24
C TYR A 156 12.75 -16.47 -0.94
N SER A 157 13.20 -15.85 0.14
CA SER A 157 13.18 -16.43 1.49
C SER A 157 12.09 -15.82 2.38
N LYS A 158 11.46 -14.75 1.93
CA LYS A 158 10.43 -13.99 2.65
C LYS A 158 9.17 -13.86 1.81
N ALA A 159 8.08 -13.54 2.49
CA ALA A 159 6.89 -13.03 1.83
C ALA A 159 7.19 -11.71 1.12
N ALA A 160 6.44 -11.37 0.10
CA ALA A 160 6.65 -10.11 -0.61
C ALA A 160 5.33 -9.50 -1.08
N GLY A 161 5.30 -8.16 -1.12
CA GLY A 161 4.17 -7.39 -1.60
C GLY A 161 4.59 -5.99 -2.04
N GLU A 162 3.69 -5.29 -2.69
CA GLU A 162 3.87 -3.90 -3.09
C GLU A 162 3.07 -2.94 -2.17
N CYS A 163 2.88 -1.67 -2.52
CA CYS A 163 2.30 -0.67 -1.62
C CYS A 163 0.83 -0.94 -1.26
N VAL A 164 0.00 -1.43 -2.20
CA VAL A 164 -1.43 -1.73 -1.95
C VAL A 164 -1.55 -2.93 -1.02
N SER A 165 -0.90 -4.04 -1.34
CA SER A 165 -0.93 -5.27 -0.55
C SER A 165 -0.37 -5.06 0.85
N LEU A 166 0.74 -4.30 1.00
CA LEU A 166 1.32 -4.00 2.31
C LEU A 166 0.44 -3.03 3.12
N ALA A 167 -0.25 -2.06 2.47
CA ALA A 167 -1.20 -1.20 3.17
C ALA A 167 -2.40 -1.99 3.68
N ALA A 168 -2.99 -2.87 2.85
CA ALA A 168 -4.08 -3.75 3.26
C ALA A 168 -3.66 -4.71 4.38
N LEU A 169 -2.44 -5.28 4.28
CA LEU A 169 -1.85 -6.13 5.32
C LEU A 169 -1.75 -5.38 6.67
N TYR A 170 -1.22 -4.14 6.66
CA TYR A 170 -1.11 -3.36 7.88
C TYR A 170 -2.47 -3.02 8.48
N ALA A 171 -3.47 -2.62 7.67
CA ALA A 171 -4.81 -2.33 8.16
C ALA A 171 -5.44 -3.56 8.82
N ALA A 172 -5.43 -4.70 8.13
CA ALA A 172 -5.99 -5.95 8.63
C ALA A 172 -5.23 -6.48 9.87
N ALA A 173 -3.89 -6.43 9.86
CA ALA A 173 -3.08 -6.90 11.00
C ALA A 173 -3.13 -5.95 12.20
N ALA A 174 -3.26 -4.64 11.99
CA ALA A 174 -3.49 -3.68 13.06
C ALA A 174 -4.79 -4.01 13.82
N PHE A 175 -5.86 -4.34 13.10
CA PHE A 175 -7.12 -4.79 13.69
C PHE A 175 -6.96 -6.17 14.37
N VAL A 176 -6.60 -7.20 13.61
CA VAL A 176 -6.61 -8.60 14.10
C VAL A 176 -5.58 -8.84 15.21
N VAL A 177 -4.34 -8.34 15.02
CA VAL A 177 -3.21 -8.71 15.90
C VAL A 177 -2.97 -7.65 16.98
N CYS A 178 -3.14 -6.36 16.63
CA CYS A 178 -2.84 -5.28 17.56
C CYS A 178 -4.05 -4.79 18.33
N GLY A 179 -5.28 -5.14 17.90
CA GLY A 179 -6.52 -4.66 18.53
C GLY A 179 -6.74 -3.16 18.31
N VAL A 180 -6.42 -2.67 17.12
CA VAL A 180 -6.76 -1.30 16.70
C VAL A 180 -8.15 -1.33 16.07
N PRO A 181 -9.12 -0.56 16.59
CA PRO A 181 -10.46 -0.49 15.99
C PRO A 181 -10.42 -0.05 14.52
N LEU A 182 -11.35 -0.53 13.69
CA LEU A 182 -11.39 -0.16 12.27
C LEU A 182 -11.72 1.33 12.05
N GLU A 183 -12.44 1.92 12.95
CA GLU A 183 -12.77 3.35 12.95
C GLU A 183 -11.55 4.26 13.14
N ASP A 184 -10.44 3.73 13.62
CA ASP A 184 -9.17 4.45 13.77
C ASP A 184 -8.23 4.25 12.56
N ILE A 185 -8.66 3.52 11.51
CA ILE A 185 -7.82 3.16 10.36
C ILE A 185 -8.40 3.75 9.08
N TYR A 186 -7.67 4.68 8.47
CA TYR A 186 -7.99 5.27 7.18
C TYR A 186 -6.94 4.84 6.15
N MET A 187 -7.39 4.44 4.98
CA MET A 187 -6.49 4.15 3.87
C MET A 187 -6.44 5.34 2.91
N ILE A 188 -5.25 5.70 2.49
CA ILE A 188 -4.97 6.83 1.62
C ILE A 188 -4.30 6.29 0.36
N LEU A 189 -4.90 6.57 -0.80
CA LEU A 189 -4.37 6.18 -2.10
C LEU A 189 -3.99 7.42 -2.90
N THR A 190 -2.81 7.39 -3.48
CA THR A 190 -2.32 8.37 -4.45
C THR A 190 -1.90 7.64 -5.72
N PRO A 191 -1.64 8.31 -6.84
CA PRO A 191 -1.29 7.65 -8.10
C PRO A 191 -0.11 6.67 -8.03
N LEU A 192 0.84 6.89 -7.12
CA LEU A 192 2.04 6.04 -7.00
C LEU A 192 2.20 5.37 -5.64
N HIS A 193 1.24 5.54 -4.73
CA HIS A 193 1.41 5.00 -3.38
C HIS A 193 0.09 4.75 -2.66
N SER A 194 0.06 3.67 -1.89
CA SER A 194 -1.02 3.35 -0.95
C SER A 194 -0.45 3.26 0.46
N GLN A 195 -1.14 3.87 1.41
CA GLN A 195 -0.71 3.93 2.80
C GLN A 195 -1.91 4.02 3.73
N ASN A 196 -1.69 3.78 5.04
CA ASN A 196 -2.72 3.99 6.06
C ASN A 196 -2.36 5.17 6.93
N PHE A 197 -3.37 5.92 7.34
CA PHE A 197 -3.32 6.74 8.53
C PHE A 197 -4.03 6.02 9.66
N ILE A 198 -3.30 5.72 10.74
CA ILE A 198 -3.83 5.11 11.95
C ILE A 198 -3.94 6.21 13.00
N ASP A 199 -5.17 6.53 13.37
CA ASP A 199 -5.47 7.59 14.34
C ASP A 199 -5.23 7.12 15.77
N MET A 200 -3.96 7.06 16.11
CA MET A 200 -3.49 6.65 17.42
C MET A 200 -2.40 7.60 17.91
N GLN A 201 -2.52 8.12 19.12
CA GLN A 201 -1.62 9.13 19.68
C GLN A 201 -1.58 10.39 18.77
N ASP A 202 -0.39 10.76 18.27
CA ASP A 202 -0.20 11.89 17.34
C ASP A 202 -0.37 11.49 15.86
N GLY A 203 -0.93 10.32 15.58
CA GLY A 203 -1.05 9.74 14.26
C GLY A 203 0.16 8.89 13.85
N ILE A 204 -0.11 7.88 13.03
CA ILE A 204 0.90 6.99 12.45
C ILE A 204 0.56 6.79 10.98
N LEU A 205 1.53 7.01 10.08
CA LEU A 205 1.42 6.62 8.68
C LEU A 205 2.16 5.32 8.42
N THR A 206 1.59 4.45 7.60
CA THR A 206 2.34 3.33 7.02
C THR A 206 3.10 3.81 5.77
N ASN A 207 4.25 3.23 5.50
CA ASN A 207 5.02 3.46 4.27
C ASN A 207 5.70 2.15 3.87
N ASN A 208 5.05 1.39 2.99
CA ASN A 208 5.42 0.02 2.66
C ASN A 208 5.58 -0.82 3.94
N ARG A 209 6.76 -1.37 4.22
CA ARG A 209 7.03 -2.19 5.43
C ARG A 209 7.24 -1.36 6.71
N ARG A 210 7.18 -0.03 6.66
CA ARG A 210 7.54 0.86 7.77
C ARG A 210 6.33 1.54 8.35
N LEU A 211 6.45 1.90 9.63
CA LEU A 211 5.55 2.86 10.27
C LEU A 211 6.31 4.15 10.50
N VAL A 212 5.67 5.27 10.26
CA VAL A 212 6.22 6.61 10.41
C VAL A 212 5.38 7.34 11.44
N THR A 213 5.93 7.55 12.63
CA THR A 213 5.33 8.39 13.67
C THR A 213 5.55 9.86 13.33
N ARG A 214 4.80 10.77 13.95
CA ARG A 214 4.95 12.21 13.73
C ARG A 214 6.39 12.69 14.02
N THR A 215 7.04 12.18 15.06
CA THR A 215 8.45 12.49 15.34
C THR A 215 9.37 12.01 14.21
N MET A 216 9.12 10.84 13.64
CA MET A 216 9.90 10.33 12.50
C MET A 216 9.63 11.13 11.23
N TRP A 217 8.41 11.64 11.04
CA TRP A 217 8.02 12.47 9.90
C TRP A 217 8.87 13.74 9.81
N PHE A 218 9.14 14.38 10.95
CA PHE A 218 9.91 15.63 11.02
C PHE A 218 11.38 15.46 11.44
N ASN A 219 11.96 14.25 11.33
CA ASN A 219 13.34 14.03 11.79
C ASN A 219 14.43 14.35 10.74
N GLY A 220 14.06 14.79 9.54
CA GLY A 220 14.99 15.20 8.48
C GLY A 220 15.82 14.08 7.84
N THR A 221 15.48 12.79 8.09
CA THR A 221 16.18 11.67 7.49
C THR A 221 15.69 11.36 6.07
N GLU A 222 16.48 10.64 5.28
CA GLU A 222 16.07 10.14 3.97
C GLU A 222 14.78 9.31 4.04
N ILE A 223 14.59 8.57 5.14
CA ILE A 223 13.37 7.79 5.35
C ILE A 223 12.14 8.70 5.48
N SER A 224 12.27 9.81 6.23
CA SER A 224 11.17 10.78 6.35
C SER A 224 10.87 11.45 5.01
N TYR A 225 11.88 11.86 4.27
CA TYR A 225 11.71 12.45 2.94
C TYR A 225 10.97 11.51 1.98
N LYS A 226 11.38 10.23 1.93
CA LYS A 226 10.69 9.22 1.10
C LYS A 226 9.25 8.98 1.55
N ALA A 227 8.96 9.03 2.85
CA ALA A 227 7.61 8.88 3.37
C ALA A 227 6.70 10.08 3.06
N GLN A 228 7.29 11.28 2.99
CA GLN A 228 6.55 12.53 2.70
C GLN A 228 6.13 12.65 1.23
N ARG A 229 6.85 12.01 0.31
CA ARG A 229 6.72 12.21 -1.13
C ARG A 229 5.28 12.19 -1.63
N ALA A 230 4.52 11.16 -1.31
CA ALA A 230 3.16 10.99 -1.80
C ALA A 230 2.23 12.13 -1.34
N LEU A 231 2.18 12.41 -0.03
CA LEU A 231 1.29 13.46 0.50
C LEU A 231 1.75 14.88 0.18
N ARG A 232 3.03 15.07 -0.13
CA ARG A 232 3.59 16.36 -0.53
C ARG A 232 3.30 16.68 -2.00
N ASN A 233 3.41 15.70 -2.89
CA ASN A 233 3.53 15.93 -4.33
C ASN A 233 2.36 15.38 -5.15
N GLU A 234 1.53 14.50 -4.58
CA GLU A 234 0.51 13.79 -5.34
C GLU A 234 -0.91 14.18 -4.90
N GLN A 235 -1.85 14.07 -5.84
CA GLN A 235 -3.27 14.13 -5.51
C GLN A 235 -3.65 12.87 -4.72
N VAL A 236 -4.23 13.02 -3.55
CA VAL A 236 -4.91 11.89 -2.91
C VAL A 236 -6.13 11.52 -3.74
N THR A 237 -6.13 10.34 -4.33
CA THR A 237 -7.18 9.91 -5.24
C THR A 237 -8.37 9.32 -4.51
N VAL A 238 -8.12 8.51 -3.48
CA VAL A 238 -9.16 7.87 -2.67
C VAL A 238 -8.75 7.89 -1.20
N VAL A 239 -9.71 8.19 -0.33
CA VAL A 239 -9.64 7.86 1.09
C VAL A 239 -10.74 6.86 1.40
N THR A 240 -10.40 5.71 2.00
CA THR A 240 -11.38 4.69 2.38
C THR A 240 -11.30 4.34 3.87
N HIS A 241 -12.44 4.01 4.44
CA HIS A 241 -12.68 3.79 5.86
C HIS A 241 -13.78 2.75 6.06
N CYS A 242 -13.98 2.23 7.28
CA CYS A 242 -15.06 1.28 7.58
C CYS A 242 -16.48 1.82 7.31
N THR A 243 -16.65 3.12 7.13
CA THR A 243 -17.93 3.77 6.79
C THR A 243 -18.09 4.01 5.29
N GLY A 244 -17.08 3.78 4.47
CA GLY A 244 -17.14 4.00 3.03
C GLY A 244 -15.88 4.68 2.47
N HIS A 245 -16.03 5.41 1.38
CA HIS A 245 -14.92 6.08 0.69
C HIS A 245 -15.30 7.47 0.18
N VAL A 246 -14.28 8.28 -0.11
CA VAL A 246 -14.34 9.50 -0.89
C VAL A 246 -13.29 9.43 -2.01
N HIS A 247 -13.68 9.80 -3.22
CA HIS A 247 -12.85 9.77 -4.42
C HIS A 247 -12.64 11.17 -4.97
N CYS A 248 -11.44 11.49 -5.49
CA CYS A 248 -11.16 12.83 -6.01
C CYS A 248 -12.07 13.24 -7.17
N LEU A 249 -12.43 12.31 -8.08
CA LEU A 249 -13.20 12.58 -9.28
C LEU A 249 -14.71 12.37 -9.12
N TYR A 250 -15.15 11.39 -8.34
CA TYR A 250 -16.59 11.08 -8.23
C TYR A 250 -17.32 12.12 -7.39
N ASP A 251 -18.52 12.49 -7.83
CA ASP A 251 -19.37 13.44 -7.09
C ASP A 251 -19.96 12.83 -5.83
N ASP A 252 -20.25 11.54 -5.86
CA ASP A 252 -20.76 10.79 -4.72
C ASP A 252 -19.62 10.32 -3.80
N ALA A 253 -19.85 10.39 -2.50
CA ALA A 253 -19.00 9.81 -1.46
C ALA A 253 -19.85 8.96 -0.52
N THR A 254 -19.29 7.85 -0.02
CA THR A 254 -19.99 6.94 0.89
C THR A 254 -19.41 6.95 2.29
N ILE A 255 -18.23 7.53 2.49
CA ILE A 255 -17.63 7.72 3.82
C ILE A 255 -18.53 8.61 4.69
N ASP A 256 -18.65 8.30 5.98
CA ASP A 256 -19.34 9.20 6.91
C ASP A 256 -18.67 10.58 6.91
N PRO A 257 -19.44 11.68 6.70
CA PRO A 257 -18.86 13.03 6.61
C PRO A 257 -18.10 13.46 7.87
N LYS A 258 -18.54 13.00 9.06
CA LYS A 258 -17.85 13.32 10.32
C LYS A 258 -16.56 12.54 10.46
N ALA A 259 -16.54 11.28 10.03
CA ALA A 259 -15.33 10.48 10.01
C ALA A 259 -14.30 11.07 9.03
N TYR A 260 -14.76 11.56 7.87
CA TYR A 260 -13.87 12.21 6.91
C TYR A 260 -13.31 13.55 7.41
N GLU A 261 -14.13 14.39 8.03
CA GLU A 261 -13.66 15.66 8.61
C GLU A 261 -12.73 15.42 9.80
N HIS A 262 -13.01 14.41 10.62
CA HIS A 262 -12.10 13.99 11.70
C HIS A 262 -10.74 13.56 11.12
N PHE A 263 -10.74 12.70 10.11
CA PHE A 263 -9.52 12.28 9.41
C PHE A 263 -8.72 13.49 8.90
N ARG A 264 -9.38 14.42 8.21
CA ARG A 264 -8.72 15.63 7.69
C ARG A 264 -8.05 16.44 8.79
N SER A 265 -8.75 16.66 9.88
CA SER A 265 -8.22 17.39 11.04
C SER A 265 -7.02 16.68 11.67
N ARG A 266 -7.13 15.37 11.90
CA ARG A 266 -6.05 14.56 12.50
C ARG A 266 -4.83 14.45 11.59
N LEU A 267 -5.06 14.28 10.29
CA LEU A 267 -3.96 14.27 9.31
C LEU A 267 -3.27 15.64 9.24
N ALA A 268 -4.01 16.75 9.23
CA ALA A 268 -3.44 18.10 9.25
C ALA A 268 -2.59 18.35 10.51
N GLU A 269 -3.04 17.89 11.67
CA GLU A 269 -2.26 17.93 12.92
C GLU A 269 -0.97 17.11 12.82
N TYR A 270 -1.05 15.89 12.24
CA TYR A 270 0.11 15.03 12.00
C TYR A 270 1.13 15.67 11.05
N LEU A 271 0.66 16.33 9.98
CA LEU A 271 1.47 16.96 8.95
C LEU A 271 2.01 18.35 9.32
N THR A 272 1.77 18.78 10.54
CA THR A 272 2.18 20.10 11.02
C THR A 272 2.97 20.00 12.32
N THR A 273 4.06 20.76 12.46
CA THR A 273 4.81 20.87 13.72
C THR A 273 5.14 22.33 14.03
N GLY A 274 5.29 22.64 15.32
CA GLY A 274 5.86 23.92 15.73
C GLY A 274 7.36 23.96 15.48
N LEU A 275 7.90 25.16 15.31
CA LEU A 275 9.31 25.36 15.11
C LEU A 275 10.01 25.54 16.46
N ASP A 276 10.87 24.59 16.82
CA ASP A 276 11.84 24.70 17.90
C ASP A 276 13.26 24.35 17.38
N MET A 277 14.24 24.34 18.23
CA MET A 277 15.63 24.04 17.83
C MET A 277 15.80 22.60 17.35
N THR A 278 15.03 21.63 17.92
CA THR A 278 15.05 20.23 17.50
C THR A 278 14.53 20.06 16.06
N VAL A 279 13.43 20.72 15.75
CA VAL A 279 12.83 20.74 14.40
C VAL A 279 13.76 21.47 13.43
N PHE A 280 14.35 22.59 13.85
CA PHE A 280 15.33 23.31 13.01
C PHE A 280 16.59 22.48 12.74
N ALA A 281 17.12 21.77 13.73
CA ALA A 281 18.22 20.84 13.55
C ALA A 281 17.87 19.71 12.56
N SER A 282 16.65 19.19 12.64
CA SER A 282 16.13 18.18 11.69
C SER A 282 15.98 18.76 10.26
N PHE A 283 15.56 20.02 10.12
CA PHE A 283 15.56 20.73 8.85
C PHE A 283 16.97 20.87 8.28
N LEU A 284 17.97 21.28 9.07
CA LEU A 284 19.35 21.36 8.62
C LEU A 284 19.94 19.99 8.23
N ARG A 285 19.44 18.89 8.80
CA ARG A 285 19.81 17.53 8.40
C ARG A 285 19.31 17.22 6.98
N SER A 286 18.06 17.58 6.65
CA SER A 286 17.51 17.37 5.31
C SER A 286 18.07 18.34 4.28
N GLU A 287 18.37 19.59 4.67
CA GLU A 287 18.82 20.68 3.81
C GLU A 287 20.26 21.08 4.10
N SER A 288 21.19 20.14 3.85
CA SER A 288 22.62 20.29 4.19
C SER A 288 23.28 21.56 3.63
N ARG A 289 22.76 22.12 2.53
CA ARG A 289 23.24 23.38 1.93
C ARG A 289 23.22 24.58 2.87
N TYR A 290 22.37 24.54 3.91
CA TYR A 290 22.26 25.62 4.90
C TYR A 290 23.19 25.42 6.10
N GLN A 291 23.71 24.23 6.37
CA GLN A 291 24.55 23.93 7.55
C GLN A 291 25.74 24.89 7.69
N LYS A 292 26.37 25.27 6.58
CA LYS A 292 27.54 26.18 6.53
C LYS A 292 27.32 27.58 7.13
N TYR A 293 26.06 27.97 7.36
CA TYR A 293 25.73 29.26 7.96
C TYR A 293 25.54 29.18 9.47
N PHE A 294 25.69 28.01 10.06
CA PHE A 294 25.44 27.78 11.48
C PHE A 294 26.66 27.21 12.19
N GLN A 295 26.73 27.46 13.50
CA GLN A 295 27.70 26.90 14.41
C GLN A 295 27.01 26.46 15.70
N ILE A 296 27.55 25.43 16.34
CA ILE A 296 27.02 24.87 17.56
C ILE A 296 28.00 25.13 18.68
N CYS A 297 27.47 25.50 19.85
CA CYS A 297 28.26 25.82 21.02
C CYS A 297 28.06 24.73 22.07
N ARG A 298 29.18 24.29 22.68
CA ARG A 298 29.15 23.49 23.93
C ARG A 298 29.85 24.27 25.06
N ASP A 299 29.45 24.01 26.29
CA ASP A 299 30.21 24.46 27.45
C ASP A 299 31.22 23.38 27.85
N CYS A 300 32.47 23.78 27.94
CA CYS A 300 33.56 22.90 28.41
C CYS A 300 34.17 23.54 29.65
N HIS A 301 33.81 23.10 30.85
CA HIS A 301 34.29 23.60 32.14
C HIS A 301 34.09 25.13 32.31
N GLY A 302 32.94 25.66 31.88
CA GLY A 302 32.61 27.09 31.97
C GLY A 302 33.23 27.94 30.87
N GLN A 303 33.81 27.30 29.83
CA GLN A 303 34.33 27.98 28.65
C GLN A 303 33.56 27.52 27.42
N PRO A 304 32.98 28.43 26.63
CA PRO A 304 32.29 28.07 25.41
C PRO A 304 33.30 27.58 24.34
N GLN A 305 32.91 26.49 23.67
CA GLN A 305 33.62 25.97 22.51
C GLN A 305 32.68 25.86 21.34
N PHE A 306 33.17 26.10 20.13
CA PHE A 306 32.34 26.21 18.94
C PHE A 306 32.81 25.23 17.88
N ILE A 307 31.84 24.68 17.15
CA ILE A 307 32.06 23.78 16.02
C ILE A 307 31.15 24.17 14.84
N GLU A 308 31.63 23.98 13.64
CA GLU A 308 30.83 24.12 12.42
C GLU A 308 29.68 23.11 12.41
N ALA A 309 28.48 23.55 12.03
CA ALA A 309 27.33 22.65 12.02
C ALA A 309 27.55 21.47 11.06
N GLU A 310 28.10 21.68 9.87
CA GLU A 310 28.40 20.61 8.91
C GLU A 310 29.35 19.54 9.47
N THR A 311 30.32 19.91 10.27
CA THR A 311 31.25 18.97 10.93
C THR A 311 30.48 18.11 11.94
N LEU A 312 29.63 18.72 12.78
CA LEU A 312 28.82 17.98 13.74
C LEU A 312 27.80 17.03 13.05
N TYR A 313 27.16 17.46 11.95
CA TYR A 313 26.26 16.59 11.18
C TYR A 313 27.01 15.42 10.54
N HIS A 314 28.29 15.59 10.17
CA HIS A 314 29.12 14.48 9.70
C HIS A 314 29.30 13.40 10.79
N TYR A 315 29.57 13.80 12.04
CA TYR A 315 29.63 12.88 13.18
C TYR A 315 28.28 12.21 13.43
N GLU A 316 27.17 12.97 13.38
CA GLU A 316 25.84 12.43 13.60
C GLU A 316 25.51 11.26 12.66
N HIS A 317 25.92 11.30 11.40
CA HIS A 317 25.67 10.22 10.45
C HIS A 317 26.34 8.88 10.85
N GLY A 318 27.42 8.92 11.63
CA GLY A 318 28.11 7.73 12.15
C GLY A 318 27.70 7.36 13.58
N SER A 319 26.94 8.20 14.28
CA SER A 319 26.58 8.06 15.70
C SER A 319 25.15 7.55 15.88
N PRO A 320 24.83 6.79 16.96
CA PRO A 320 23.47 6.52 17.40
C PRO A 320 22.76 7.76 18.00
N TYR A 321 23.49 8.84 18.29
CA TYR A 321 22.96 10.06 18.87
C TYR A 321 22.68 11.13 17.81
N LYS A 322 21.78 12.08 18.12
CA LYS A 322 21.29 13.09 17.17
C LYS A 322 21.36 14.48 17.75
N ILE A 323 21.63 15.46 16.88
CA ILE A 323 21.50 16.87 17.21
C ILE A 323 20.03 17.20 17.48
N GLY A 324 19.77 17.99 18.55
CA GLY A 324 18.45 18.50 18.87
C GLY A 324 17.48 17.50 19.49
N ASP A 325 17.93 16.35 19.98
CA ASP A 325 17.15 15.41 20.79
C ASP A 325 17.76 15.25 22.21
N ALA A 326 17.16 14.41 23.05
CA ALA A 326 17.61 14.16 24.42
C ALA A 326 19.03 13.54 24.51
N THR A 327 19.66 13.20 23.40
CA THR A 327 20.99 12.60 23.31
C THR A 327 22.03 13.54 22.72
N HIS A 328 21.65 14.80 22.47
CA HIS A 328 22.54 15.84 21.93
C HIS A 328 23.88 15.92 22.69
N ASP A 329 23.86 15.99 24.01
CA ASP A 329 25.07 16.10 24.83
C ASP A 329 26.00 14.89 24.64
N LYS A 330 25.44 13.70 24.49
CA LYS A 330 26.21 12.48 24.19
C LYS A 330 26.86 12.52 22.82
N LEU A 331 26.18 13.05 21.81
CA LEU A 331 26.80 13.27 20.51
C LEU A 331 27.97 14.27 20.62
N MET A 332 27.78 15.35 21.38
CA MET A 332 28.82 16.35 21.59
C MET A 332 30.07 15.78 22.31
N GLU A 333 29.89 14.73 23.13
CA GLU A 333 31.00 14.00 23.77
C GLU A 333 31.76 13.07 22.80
N GLU A 334 31.11 12.62 21.71
CA GLU A 334 31.75 11.76 20.69
C GLU A 334 32.62 12.55 19.70
N VAL A 335 32.40 13.86 19.58
CA VAL A 335 33.14 14.72 18.66
C VAL A 335 34.55 14.97 19.20
N SER A 336 35.56 14.88 18.33
CA SER A 336 36.94 15.15 18.69
C SER A 336 37.12 16.56 19.24
N ASP A 337 37.86 16.70 20.35
CA ASP A 337 38.17 18.01 20.92
C ASP A 337 38.93 18.93 19.94
N GLU A 338 39.65 18.34 18.99
CA GLU A 338 40.41 19.08 17.96
C GLU A 338 39.50 19.81 16.96
N ASP A 339 38.24 19.36 16.81
CA ASP A 339 37.24 19.98 15.91
C ASP A 339 36.59 21.22 16.54
N PHE A 340 36.76 21.43 17.84
CA PHE A 340 36.24 22.61 18.53
C PHE A 340 37.26 23.74 18.60
N THR A 341 36.76 24.96 18.44
CA THR A 341 37.53 26.19 18.63
C THR A 341 37.06 26.92 19.88
N PRO A 342 37.95 27.61 20.61
CA PRO A 342 37.56 28.43 21.76
C PRO A 342 36.96 29.78 21.36
N TYR A 343 36.87 30.07 20.06
CA TYR A 343 36.36 31.33 19.53
C TYR A 343 35.16 31.12 18.65
N GLU A 344 34.20 32.04 18.74
CA GLU A 344 33.05 32.08 17.85
C GLU A 344 33.49 32.18 16.37
N LEU A 345 32.93 31.33 15.52
CA LEU A 345 33.26 31.27 14.10
C LEU A 345 32.66 32.47 13.39
N PRO A 346 33.45 33.31 12.70
CA PRO A 346 32.94 34.49 12.01
C PRO A 346 32.01 34.10 10.83
N GLY A 347 30.93 34.88 10.64
CA GLY A 347 30.01 34.67 9.54
C GLY A 347 29.07 33.47 9.72
N ARG A 348 28.92 32.95 10.93
CA ARG A 348 28.01 31.86 11.27
C ARG A 348 27.08 32.22 12.43
N ILE A 349 25.84 31.82 12.34
CA ILE A 349 24.83 32.02 13.39
C ILE A 349 24.99 30.91 14.45
N ARG A 350 25.02 31.31 15.71
CA ARG A 350 25.01 30.40 16.84
C ARG A 350 23.63 29.77 17.01
N CYS A 351 23.59 28.43 17.07
CA CYS A 351 22.33 27.69 17.26
C CYS A 351 21.67 27.96 18.62
N ASP A 352 22.43 28.22 19.68
CA ASP A 352 21.87 28.62 20.99
C ASP A 352 21.18 29.99 20.93
N ARG A 353 21.78 30.99 20.25
CA ARG A 353 21.12 32.30 20.02
C ARG A 353 19.85 32.18 19.16
N LEU A 354 19.89 31.32 18.15
CA LEU A 354 18.68 31.03 17.37
C LEU A 354 17.60 30.34 18.23
N SER A 355 17.98 29.41 19.08
CA SER A 355 17.06 28.73 20.03
C SER A 355 16.39 29.74 20.96
N ASP A 356 17.16 30.67 21.54
CA ASP A 356 16.66 31.74 22.39
C ASP A 356 15.70 32.68 21.62
N PHE A 357 16.04 33.01 20.38
CA PHE A 357 15.20 33.83 19.52
C PHE A 357 13.86 33.12 19.21
N LEU A 358 13.90 31.86 18.78
CA LEU A 358 12.71 31.07 18.44
C LEU A 358 11.74 30.97 19.65
N SER A 359 12.31 30.66 20.82
CA SER A 359 11.51 30.50 22.06
C SER A 359 10.94 31.81 22.60
N THR A 360 11.75 32.89 22.57
CA THR A 360 11.33 34.20 23.10
C THR A 360 10.29 34.86 22.21
N GLN A 361 10.46 34.81 20.89
CA GLN A 361 9.55 35.42 19.92
C GLN A 361 8.36 34.53 19.56
N LYS A 362 8.36 33.26 19.99
CA LYS A 362 7.34 32.26 19.64
C LYS A 362 7.09 32.23 18.12
N ILE A 363 8.16 32.09 17.36
CA ILE A 363 8.14 32.13 15.90
C ILE A 363 7.26 31.01 15.34
N ASP A 364 6.25 31.39 14.57
CA ASP A 364 5.48 30.49 13.72
C ASP A 364 5.74 30.84 12.24
N VAL A 365 6.50 30.03 11.56
CA VAL A 365 6.86 30.24 10.14
C VAL A 365 5.70 29.99 9.17
N ARG A 366 4.56 29.50 9.65
CA ARG A 366 3.33 29.43 8.86
C ARG A 366 2.69 30.81 8.71
N GLU A 367 2.92 31.69 9.67
CA GLU A 367 2.41 33.04 9.70
C GLU A 367 3.38 34.03 9.03
N PRO A 368 2.88 34.99 8.21
CA PRO A 368 3.73 35.97 7.53
C PRO A 368 4.64 36.75 8.49
N GLY A 369 4.13 37.12 9.68
CA GLY A 369 4.89 37.84 10.69
C GLY A 369 6.06 37.04 11.27
N GLY A 370 5.85 35.73 11.49
CA GLY A 370 6.89 34.82 11.95
C GLY A 370 7.97 34.58 10.88
N ARG A 371 7.58 34.44 9.62
CA ARG A 371 8.52 34.35 8.48
C ARG A 371 9.40 35.57 8.38
N GLU A 372 8.80 36.78 8.44
CA GLU A 372 9.53 38.00 8.34
C GLU A 372 10.49 38.23 9.52
N ALA A 373 10.06 37.94 10.74
CA ALA A 373 10.92 38.03 11.93
C ALA A 373 12.13 37.10 11.81
N LEU A 374 11.94 35.84 11.38
CA LEU A 374 13.02 34.91 11.18
C LEU A 374 13.94 35.33 10.02
N ARG A 375 13.37 35.81 8.91
CA ARG A 375 14.15 36.34 7.78
C ARG A 375 15.09 37.45 8.23
N ILE A 376 14.60 38.42 8.99
CA ILE A 376 15.40 39.52 9.52
C ILE A 376 16.51 39.02 10.45
N PHE A 377 16.22 38.05 11.31
CA PHE A 377 17.23 37.43 12.20
C PHE A 377 18.37 36.77 11.41
N LEU A 378 18.07 36.13 10.30
CA LEU A 378 19.05 35.44 9.45
C LEU A 378 19.80 36.38 8.49
N GLU A 379 19.23 37.58 8.22
CA GLU A 379 19.78 38.55 7.29
C GLU A 379 21.18 39.00 7.71
N GLY A 380 22.07 39.13 6.74
CA GLY A 380 23.47 39.48 7.01
C GLY A 380 24.41 38.30 7.19
N THR A 381 23.88 37.12 7.53
CA THR A 381 24.68 35.88 7.62
C THR A 381 24.28 34.88 6.53
N VAL A 382 22.99 34.72 6.29
CA VAL A 382 22.45 33.83 5.24
C VAL A 382 22.13 34.67 4.00
N PRO A 383 22.85 34.48 2.88
CA PRO A 383 22.66 35.32 1.67
C PRO A 383 21.23 35.28 1.10
N ASP A 384 20.56 34.10 1.20
CA ASP A 384 19.19 33.90 0.77
C ASP A 384 18.31 33.46 1.95
N ALA A 385 18.20 34.36 2.95
CA ALA A 385 17.42 34.12 4.16
C ALA A 385 15.93 33.87 3.84
N GLY A 386 15.39 34.55 2.80
CA GLY A 386 14.01 34.33 2.36
C GLY A 386 13.76 32.90 1.91
N LYS A 387 14.65 32.35 1.09
CA LYS A 387 14.54 30.96 0.60
C LYS A 387 14.67 29.93 1.73
N LEU A 388 15.60 30.14 2.68
CA LEU A 388 15.72 29.28 3.85
C LEU A 388 14.41 29.26 4.64
N VAL A 389 13.77 30.42 4.87
CA VAL A 389 12.53 30.52 5.63
C VAL A 389 11.35 29.87 4.87
N GLU A 390 11.30 29.97 3.55
CA GLU A 390 10.32 29.27 2.73
C GLU A 390 10.50 27.74 2.83
N ASP A 391 11.72 27.23 2.62
CA ASP A 391 12.02 25.80 2.71
C ASP A 391 11.74 25.24 4.12
N LEU A 392 12.00 26.05 5.15
CA LEU A 392 11.67 25.70 6.53
C LEU A 392 10.14 25.67 6.77
N ALA A 393 9.40 26.63 6.20
CA ALA A 393 7.94 26.61 6.28
C ALA A 393 7.36 25.36 5.61
N ASP A 394 7.88 24.99 4.45
CA ASP A 394 7.52 23.76 3.74
C ASP A 394 7.93 22.50 4.52
N PHE A 395 9.02 22.56 5.29
CA PHE A 395 9.46 21.44 6.13
C PHE A 395 8.52 21.20 7.33
N VAL A 396 8.06 22.26 7.99
CA VAL A 396 7.23 22.16 9.21
C VAL A 396 5.75 21.95 8.92
N HIS A 397 5.32 22.09 7.69
CA HIS A 397 3.92 21.96 7.28
C HIS A 397 3.80 21.41 5.86
N ILE A 398 2.94 20.42 5.71
CA ILE A 398 2.54 19.88 4.42
C ILE A 398 1.02 19.99 4.30
N GLU A 399 0.55 20.62 3.22
CA GLU A 399 -0.86 20.67 2.86
C GLU A 399 -1.14 19.56 1.84
N PRO A 400 -1.79 18.46 2.23
CA PRO A 400 -2.06 17.37 1.31
C PRO A 400 -3.20 17.72 0.38
N ASN A 401 -3.10 17.36 -0.90
CA ASN A 401 -4.17 17.55 -1.87
C ASN A 401 -5.25 16.46 -1.69
N LEU A 402 -6.17 16.67 -0.76
CA LEU A 402 -7.24 15.73 -0.42
C LEU A 402 -8.47 15.91 -1.32
N PRO A 403 -9.29 14.85 -1.52
CA PRO A 403 -10.60 14.98 -2.14
C PRO A 403 -11.46 16.04 -1.46
N GLY A 404 -12.13 16.89 -2.26
CA GLY A 404 -12.96 17.97 -1.73
C GLY A 404 -14.13 17.50 -0.86
N THR A 405 -14.62 18.36 0.03
CA THR A 405 -15.78 18.10 0.90
C THR A 405 -17.13 18.43 0.27
N GLY A 406 -17.15 19.08 -0.89
CA GLY A 406 -18.38 19.42 -1.64
C GLY A 406 -19.01 18.24 -2.38
N LYS A 407 -18.95 17.03 -1.82
CA LYS A 407 -19.48 15.79 -2.40
C LYS A 407 -20.92 15.55 -1.96
N HIS A 408 -21.61 14.70 -2.71
CA HIS A 408 -22.91 14.15 -2.29
C HIS A 408 -22.66 12.93 -1.39
N PHE A 409 -22.68 13.14 -0.07
CA PHE A 409 -22.48 12.06 0.88
C PHE A 409 -23.73 11.19 0.98
N ARG A 410 -23.57 9.88 0.76
CA ARG A 410 -24.61 8.86 0.90
C ARG A 410 -24.22 7.85 1.96
N ASP A 411 -25.13 7.52 2.84
CA ASP A 411 -24.90 6.46 3.83
C ASP A 411 -24.93 5.08 3.14
N ALA A 412 -23.78 4.43 3.06
CA ALA A 412 -23.65 3.06 2.55
C ALA A 412 -23.73 2.00 3.67
N GLY A 413 -23.91 2.43 4.90
CA GLY A 413 -23.80 1.59 6.09
C GLY A 413 -22.35 1.38 6.51
N ALA A 414 -22.07 1.41 7.81
CA ALA A 414 -20.75 1.16 8.36
C ALA A 414 -20.51 -0.34 8.57
N ILE A 415 -19.30 -0.82 8.27
CA ILE A 415 -18.81 -2.14 8.71
C ILE A 415 -18.46 -2.03 10.20
N ARG A 416 -19.25 -2.69 11.04
CA ARG A 416 -19.08 -2.64 12.50
C ARG A 416 -18.68 -4.01 13.02
N ILE A 417 -17.38 -4.26 13.05
CA ILE A 417 -16.79 -5.45 13.66
C ILE A 417 -15.90 -5.03 14.83
N SER A 418 -15.92 -5.81 15.90
CA SER A 418 -15.15 -5.54 17.11
C SER A 418 -13.87 -6.36 17.13
N VAL A 419 -12.83 -5.81 17.73
CA VAL A 419 -11.54 -6.49 17.98
C VAL A 419 -11.68 -7.71 18.91
N ASP A 420 -12.77 -7.81 19.64
CA ASP A 420 -13.07 -8.92 20.57
C ASP A 420 -13.78 -10.10 19.88
N GLN A 421 -14.27 -9.91 18.65
CA GLN A 421 -14.92 -10.97 17.90
C GLN A 421 -13.90 -12.00 17.39
N SER A 422 -14.34 -13.27 17.33
CA SER A 422 -13.60 -14.33 16.63
C SER A 422 -13.66 -14.13 15.11
N ARG A 423 -12.76 -14.82 14.41
CA ARG A 423 -12.75 -14.84 12.94
C ARG A 423 -14.09 -15.30 12.36
N GLU A 424 -14.64 -16.34 12.93
CA GLU A 424 -15.88 -16.98 12.50
C GLU A 424 -17.08 -16.03 12.69
N GLU A 425 -17.15 -15.33 13.83
CA GLU A 425 -18.19 -14.32 14.08
C GLU A 425 -18.10 -13.14 13.11
N ILE A 426 -16.89 -12.71 12.75
CA ILE A 426 -16.68 -11.65 11.76
C ILE A 426 -17.13 -12.12 10.37
N ILE A 427 -16.76 -13.33 9.94
CA ILE A 427 -17.16 -13.89 8.65
C ILE A 427 -18.69 -14.01 8.59
N GLU A 428 -19.33 -14.48 9.64
CA GLU A 428 -20.80 -14.61 9.68
C GLU A 428 -21.48 -13.24 9.65
N TYR A 429 -20.95 -12.27 10.38
CA TYR A 429 -21.46 -10.88 10.32
C TYR A 429 -21.36 -10.32 8.89
N LEU A 430 -20.21 -10.44 8.23
CA LEU A 430 -20.00 -9.96 6.87
C LEU A 430 -20.90 -10.71 5.88
N ARG A 431 -21.08 -12.04 6.05
CA ARG A 431 -21.99 -12.86 5.23
C ARG A 431 -23.42 -12.33 5.31
N GLY A 432 -23.90 -11.99 6.49
CA GLY A 432 -25.23 -11.39 6.72
C GLY A 432 -25.40 -9.99 6.12
N MET A 433 -24.32 -9.34 5.68
CA MET A 433 -24.36 -8.01 5.07
C MET A 433 -24.29 -8.04 3.53
N ARG A 434 -23.93 -9.15 2.89
CA ARG A 434 -23.61 -9.23 1.45
C ARG A 434 -24.72 -8.64 0.56
N ASP A 435 -25.97 -8.99 0.80
CA ASP A 435 -27.11 -8.55 -0.02
C ASP A 435 -27.35 -7.03 0.00
N ARG A 436 -26.83 -6.32 0.99
CA ARG A 436 -27.10 -4.89 1.21
C ARG A 436 -25.86 -4.00 1.28
N HIS A 437 -24.67 -4.59 1.25
CA HIS A 437 -23.42 -3.84 1.42
C HIS A 437 -22.37 -4.31 0.41
N ALA A 438 -22.14 -3.51 -0.62
CA ALA A 438 -21.27 -3.89 -1.74
C ALA A 438 -19.84 -4.23 -1.31
N VAL A 439 -19.27 -3.51 -0.32
CA VAL A 439 -17.92 -3.79 0.17
C VAL A 439 -17.85 -5.15 0.88
N ALA A 440 -18.89 -5.51 1.65
CA ALA A 440 -18.95 -6.80 2.32
C ALA A 440 -19.05 -7.94 1.30
N ASP A 441 -19.88 -7.78 0.25
CA ASP A 441 -20.00 -8.77 -0.80
C ASP A 441 -18.70 -8.92 -1.61
N LEU A 442 -18.10 -7.80 -2.04
CA LEU A 442 -16.80 -7.79 -2.72
C LEU A 442 -15.68 -8.42 -1.86
N ALA A 443 -15.76 -8.33 -0.53
CA ALA A 443 -14.79 -8.94 0.37
C ALA A 443 -14.77 -10.47 0.25
N PHE A 444 -15.90 -11.14 0.05
CA PHE A 444 -15.93 -12.59 -0.20
C PHE A 444 -15.30 -12.96 -1.54
N HIS A 445 -15.49 -12.12 -2.58
CA HIS A 445 -14.80 -12.30 -3.84
C HIS A 445 -13.29 -12.09 -3.72
N ALA A 446 -12.84 -11.03 -3.02
CA ALA A 446 -11.42 -10.81 -2.74
C ALA A 446 -10.82 -11.91 -1.84
N PHE A 447 -11.59 -12.42 -0.88
CA PHE A 447 -11.23 -13.58 -0.05
C PHE A 447 -11.26 -14.90 -0.86
N ARG A 448 -11.94 -14.90 -2.03
CA ARG A 448 -12.02 -16.04 -2.97
C ARG A 448 -12.84 -17.21 -2.44
N ASP A 449 -13.91 -16.95 -1.72
CA ASP A 449 -14.85 -17.95 -1.24
C ASP A 449 -15.73 -18.45 -2.39
N MET A 450 -15.33 -19.56 -3.01
CA MET A 450 -16.00 -20.09 -4.20
C MET A 450 -17.25 -20.92 -3.88
N GLU A 451 -17.51 -21.20 -2.62
CA GLU A 451 -18.77 -21.84 -2.18
C GLU A 451 -19.92 -20.80 -2.17
N ASP A 452 -19.61 -19.59 -1.71
CA ASP A 452 -20.57 -18.52 -1.49
C ASP A 452 -20.63 -17.48 -2.63
N CYS A 453 -19.68 -17.51 -3.59
CA CYS A 453 -19.60 -16.52 -4.67
C CYS A 453 -20.04 -17.06 -6.03
N ASP A 454 -20.59 -16.17 -6.86
CA ASP A 454 -20.75 -16.41 -8.28
C ASP A 454 -19.37 -16.64 -8.93
N TRP A 455 -19.22 -17.73 -9.68
CA TRP A 455 -17.95 -18.10 -10.29
C TRP A 455 -17.62 -17.27 -11.54
N ARG A 456 -18.61 -16.66 -12.18
CA ARG A 456 -18.40 -15.87 -13.42
C ARG A 456 -17.34 -14.79 -13.28
N PRO A 457 -17.31 -13.96 -12.22
CA PRO A 457 -16.25 -12.97 -12.02
C PRO A 457 -14.86 -13.58 -11.88
N PHE A 458 -14.74 -14.72 -11.17
CA PHE A 458 -13.47 -15.44 -11.04
C PHE A 458 -12.98 -15.95 -12.40
N VAL A 459 -13.86 -16.59 -13.15
CA VAL A 459 -13.55 -17.14 -14.48
C VAL A 459 -13.16 -16.02 -15.45
N LYS A 460 -13.91 -14.90 -15.46
CA LYS A 460 -13.55 -13.73 -16.27
C LYS A 460 -12.13 -13.24 -15.96
N ALA A 461 -11.80 -13.09 -14.69
CA ALA A 461 -10.46 -12.70 -14.28
C ALA A 461 -9.39 -13.73 -14.70
N ALA A 462 -9.69 -15.01 -14.55
CA ALA A 462 -8.79 -16.10 -14.91
C ALA A 462 -8.46 -16.13 -16.41
N ILE A 463 -9.44 -15.90 -17.26
CA ILE A 463 -9.30 -15.98 -18.72
C ILE A 463 -8.76 -14.68 -19.33
N GLU A 464 -9.20 -13.53 -18.86
CA GLU A 464 -8.88 -12.25 -19.50
C GLU A 464 -7.65 -11.57 -18.91
N ARG A 465 -7.27 -11.91 -17.68
CA ARG A 465 -6.27 -11.15 -16.91
C ARG A 465 -5.22 -12.02 -16.23
N SER A 466 -4.73 -13.01 -16.94
CA SER A 466 -3.67 -13.91 -16.43
C SER A 466 -2.47 -13.98 -17.38
N PRO A 467 -1.74 -12.84 -17.57
CA PRO A 467 -0.64 -12.75 -18.53
C PRO A 467 0.60 -13.56 -18.16
N VAL A 468 0.86 -13.78 -16.86
CA VAL A 468 2.06 -14.51 -16.41
C VAL A 468 2.00 -15.98 -16.83
N SER A 469 0.84 -16.62 -16.60
CA SER A 469 0.65 -18.02 -17.01
C SER A 469 0.74 -18.21 -18.52
N LEU A 470 0.30 -17.22 -19.31
CA LEU A 470 0.43 -17.24 -20.77
C LEU A 470 1.90 -17.09 -21.21
N GLU A 471 2.64 -16.15 -20.63
CA GLU A 471 4.05 -15.95 -20.95
C GLU A 471 4.91 -17.15 -20.55
N MET A 472 4.69 -17.73 -19.36
CA MET A 472 5.42 -18.92 -18.90
C MET A 472 5.16 -20.16 -19.77
N THR A 473 3.98 -20.28 -20.37
CA THR A 473 3.62 -21.43 -21.20
C THR A 473 3.84 -21.20 -22.69
N LYS A 474 4.21 -20.01 -23.12
CA LYS A 474 4.29 -19.55 -24.51
C LYS A 474 5.08 -20.49 -25.45
N SER A 475 6.21 -21.03 -24.97
CA SER A 475 7.06 -21.94 -25.73
C SER A 475 6.65 -23.41 -25.65
N MET A 476 5.65 -23.77 -24.83
CA MET A 476 5.20 -25.15 -24.65
C MET A 476 4.13 -25.50 -25.69
N LEU A 477 4.08 -26.74 -26.14
CA LEU A 477 2.90 -27.27 -26.82
C LEU A 477 1.77 -27.45 -25.81
N VAL A 478 0.52 -27.55 -26.26
CA VAL A 478 -0.66 -27.74 -25.41
C VAL A 478 -0.52 -28.99 -24.53
N GLU A 479 -0.04 -30.09 -25.11
CA GLU A 479 0.27 -31.32 -24.40
C GLU A 479 1.35 -31.12 -23.31
N GLY A 480 2.37 -30.34 -23.64
CA GLY A 480 3.45 -29.98 -22.69
C GLY A 480 2.94 -29.17 -21.51
N VAL A 481 1.97 -28.25 -21.73
CA VAL A 481 1.33 -27.52 -20.65
C VAL A 481 0.57 -28.47 -19.72
N TYR A 482 -0.24 -29.38 -20.28
CA TYR A 482 -0.98 -30.36 -19.49
C TYR A 482 -0.06 -31.27 -18.68
N GLU A 483 1.04 -31.77 -19.31
CA GLU A 483 2.05 -32.56 -18.59
C GLU A 483 2.74 -31.78 -17.47
N TRP A 484 3.07 -30.50 -17.71
CA TRP A 484 3.64 -29.62 -16.70
C TRP A 484 2.70 -29.43 -15.52
N LEU A 485 1.42 -29.13 -15.77
CA LEU A 485 0.39 -28.99 -14.74
C LEU A 485 0.16 -30.30 -13.96
N SER A 486 0.19 -31.44 -14.66
CA SER A 486 -0.01 -32.77 -14.03
C SER A 486 1.15 -33.16 -13.09
N ARG A 487 2.36 -32.68 -13.36
CA ARG A 487 3.55 -32.90 -12.51
C ARG A 487 3.72 -31.87 -11.40
N MET A 488 3.00 -30.75 -11.49
CA MET A 488 3.07 -29.68 -10.52
C MET A 488 2.51 -30.12 -9.16
N ASN A 489 3.06 -29.56 -8.07
CA ASN A 489 2.54 -29.78 -6.72
C ASN A 489 1.03 -29.51 -6.65
N VAL A 490 0.29 -30.36 -5.93
CA VAL A 490 -1.17 -30.33 -5.84
C VAL A 490 -1.69 -29.49 -4.65
N VAL A 491 -0.81 -28.79 -3.95
CA VAL A 491 -1.18 -27.95 -2.80
C VAL A 491 -1.52 -26.54 -3.28
N SER A 492 -2.76 -26.10 -3.02
CA SER A 492 -3.16 -24.71 -3.22
C SER A 492 -2.50 -23.77 -2.21
N ILE A 493 -2.23 -22.53 -2.60
CA ILE A 493 -1.83 -21.47 -1.68
C ILE A 493 -2.98 -20.99 -0.79
N TYR A 494 -4.22 -21.34 -1.14
CA TYR A 494 -5.43 -21.03 -0.38
C TYR A 494 -6.00 -22.28 0.27
N ASP A 495 -6.49 -22.14 1.48
CA ASP A 495 -7.18 -23.19 2.22
C ASP A 495 -8.66 -23.34 1.82
N GLY A 496 -9.27 -24.46 2.19
CA GLY A 496 -10.70 -24.72 2.01
C GLY A 496 -11.15 -24.64 0.55
N ASN A 497 -12.29 -23.99 0.32
CA ASN A 497 -12.94 -23.80 -0.97
C ASN A 497 -12.45 -22.58 -1.77
N ARG A 498 -11.39 -21.93 -1.32
CA ARG A 498 -10.77 -20.77 -1.94
C ARG A 498 -9.87 -21.20 -3.10
N LEU A 499 -9.83 -20.41 -4.19
CA LEU A 499 -9.10 -20.75 -5.41
C LEU A 499 -8.03 -19.72 -5.78
N ALA A 500 -6.88 -20.21 -6.23
CA ALA A 500 -5.84 -19.42 -6.86
C ALA A 500 -6.19 -19.10 -8.33
N GLN A 501 -5.82 -17.90 -8.78
CA GLN A 501 -5.88 -17.49 -10.17
C GLN A 501 -4.76 -18.19 -10.99
N PRO A 502 -4.90 -18.34 -12.32
CA PRO A 502 -3.89 -18.97 -13.16
C PRO A 502 -2.48 -18.42 -12.97
N ASP A 503 -2.33 -17.10 -12.83
CA ASP A 503 -1.02 -16.48 -12.63
C ASP A 503 -0.39 -16.81 -11.28
N GLU A 504 -1.18 -17.02 -10.24
CA GLU A 504 -0.67 -17.47 -8.94
C GLU A 504 -0.20 -18.93 -9.01
N VAL A 505 -0.99 -19.79 -9.68
CA VAL A 505 -0.59 -21.19 -9.92
C VAL A 505 0.73 -21.24 -10.68
N ALA A 506 0.86 -20.44 -11.72
CA ALA A 506 2.08 -20.37 -12.53
C ALA A 506 3.27 -19.82 -11.72
N ASN A 507 3.08 -18.70 -11.04
CA ASN A 507 4.13 -18.02 -10.27
C ASN A 507 4.71 -18.89 -9.16
N TYR A 508 3.87 -19.64 -8.45
CA TYR A 508 4.28 -20.42 -7.29
C TYR A 508 4.51 -21.90 -7.59
N ALA A 509 4.29 -22.31 -8.85
CA ALA A 509 4.44 -23.67 -9.33
C ALA A 509 3.71 -24.70 -8.43
N THR A 510 2.53 -24.33 -7.95
CA THR A 510 1.67 -25.17 -7.11
C THR A 510 0.21 -24.79 -7.30
N GLY A 511 -0.70 -25.73 -7.18
CA GLY A 511 -2.12 -25.47 -7.31
C GLY A 511 -2.96 -26.74 -7.18
N ASP A 512 -4.19 -26.57 -6.74
CA ASP A 512 -5.20 -27.62 -6.76
C ASP A 512 -5.59 -27.98 -8.21
N GLY A 513 -6.18 -29.14 -8.42
CA GLY A 513 -6.59 -29.60 -9.75
C GLY A 513 -7.56 -28.65 -10.46
N LEU A 514 -8.51 -28.05 -9.72
CA LEU A 514 -9.44 -27.07 -10.26
C LEU A 514 -8.72 -25.78 -10.69
N GLU A 515 -7.77 -25.31 -9.91
CA GLU A 515 -6.94 -24.14 -10.22
C GLU A 515 -6.08 -24.37 -11.48
N LYS A 516 -5.51 -25.59 -11.60
CA LYS A 516 -4.77 -26.01 -12.80
C LYS A 516 -5.67 -26.11 -14.04
N ALA A 517 -6.90 -26.56 -13.87
CA ALA A 517 -7.89 -26.60 -14.95
C ALA A 517 -8.21 -25.19 -15.46
N PHE A 518 -8.35 -24.18 -14.60
CA PHE A 518 -8.51 -22.79 -15.00
C PHE A 518 -7.28 -22.23 -15.72
N LEU A 519 -6.07 -22.57 -15.27
CA LEU A 519 -4.85 -22.20 -16.01
C LEU A 519 -4.84 -22.83 -17.41
N MET A 520 -5.19 -24.12 -17.52
CA MET A 520 -5.28 -24.81 -18.81
C MET A 520 -6.35 -24.16 -19.70
N ALA A 521 -7.51 -23.81 -19.16
CA ALA A 521 -8.57 -23.12 -19.88
C ALA A 521 -8.10 -21.73 -20.41
N ASN A 522 -7.36 -20.96 -19.59
CA ASN A 522 -6.76 -19.70 -20.01
C ASN A 522 -5.81 -19.89 -21.21
N VAL A 523 -4.93 -20.88 -21.17
CA VAL A 523 -4.00 -21.19 -22.27
C VAL A 523 -4.77 -21.64 -23.52
N LEU A 524 -5.76 -22.51 -23.39
CA LEU A 524 -6.58 -22.98 -24.51
C LEU A 524 -7.34 -21.82 -25.16
N ARG A 525 -8.01 -20.97 -24.39
CA ARG A 525 -8.73 -19.81 -24.90
C ARG A 525 -7.84 -18.90 -25.74
N HIS A 526 -6.63 -18.60 -25.27
CA HIS A 526 -5.70 -17.73 -26.01
C HIS A 526 -5.11 -18.37 -27.26
N ARG A 527 -4.97 -19.68 -27.30
CA ARG A 527 -4.42 -20.40 -28.47
C ARG A 527 -5.45 -20.77 -29.50
N ASN A 528 -6.68 -21.07 -29.04
CA ASN A 528 -7.81 -21.49 -29.85
C ASN A 528 -9.04 -20.65 -29.51
N PRO A 529 -9.09 -19.37 -29.89
CA PRO A 529 -10.16 -18.45 -29.48
C PRO A 529 -11.55 -18.85 -29.97
N GLU A 530 -11.66 -19.66 -31.04
CA GLU A 530 -12.91 -20.14 -31.61
C GLU A 530 -13.46 -21.42 -30.91
N GLU A 531 -12.72 -21.96 -29.93
CA GLU A 531 -13.10 -23.21 -29.27
C GLU A 531 -14.06 -22.96 -28.11
N ASP A 532 -15.15 -23.72 -28.04
CA ASP A 532 -15.98 -23.78 -26.85
C ASP A 532 -15.27 -24.56 -25.76
N LEU A 533 -15.18 -23.97 -24.55
CA LEU A 533 -14.60 -24.64 -23.40
C LEU A 533 -15.64 -24.86 -22.33
N ARG A 534 -15.69 -26.10 -21.79
CA ARG A 534 -16.55 -26.44 -20.66
C ARG A 534 -15.73 -27.06 -19.55
N LEU A 535 -15.92 -26.57 -18.35
CA LEU A 535 -15.33 -27.12 -17.14
C LEU A 535 -16.43 -27.76 -16.28
N GLU A 536 -16.31 -29.03 -15.99
CA GLU A 536 -17.19 -29.75 -15.06
C GLU A 536 -16.43 -30.10 -13.80
N VAL A 537 -17.01 -29.83 -12.65
CA VAL A 537 -16.44 -30.04 -11.33
C VAL A 537 -17.42 -30.86 -10.50
N ASP A 538 -17.04 -32.07 -10.13
CA ASP A 538 -17.84 -32.95 -9.28
C ASP A 538 -17.00 -33.45 -8.11
N ASP A 539 -17.08 -32.74 -6.99
CA ASP A 539 -16.36 -32.99 -5.73
C ASP A 539 -14.82 -33.07 -5.93
N SER A 540 -14.30 -34.22 -6.28
CA SER A 540 -12.85 -34.44 -6.47
C SER A 540 -12.43 -34.55 -7.94
N GLU A 541 -13.36 -34.70 -8.86
CA GLU A 541 -13.06 -34.83 -10.28
C GLU A 541 -13.30 -33.49 -11.01
N VAL A 542 -12.33 -33.09 -11.82
CA VAL A 542 -12.40 -31.89 -12.65
C VAL A 542 -12.07 -32.26 -14.08
N ILE A 543 -13.00 -32.00 -14.99
CA ILE A 543 -12.83 -32.28 -16.42
C ILE A 543 -12.99 -30.97 -17.17
N LEU A 544 -11.94 -30.59 -17.91
CA LEU A 544 -11.98 -29.50 -18.89
C LEU A 544 -12.13 -30.08 -20.29
N TYR A 545 -13.28 -29.87 -20.89
CA TYR A 545 -13.60 -30.20 -22.28
C TYR A 545 -13.14 -29.06 -23.21
N GLY A 546 -12.50 -29.42 -24.31
CA GLY A 546 -12.01 -28.54 -25.34
C GLY A 546 -11.58 -29.34 -26.58
N PRO A 547 -10.44 -29.07 -27.23
CA PRO A 547 -9.95 -29.87 -28.33
C PRO A 547 -9.79 -31.35 -27.98
N ARG A 548 -9.60 -31.65 -26.73
CA ARG A 548 -9.69 -32.94 -26.07
C ARG A 548 -10.04 -32.74 -24.60
N ASP A 549 -10.31 -33.83 -23.88
CA ASP A 549 -10.60 -33.80 -22.45
C ASP A 549 -9.32 -33.77 -21.63
N TYR A 550 -9.27 -32.88 -20.60
CA TYR A 550 -8.20 -32.75 -19.64
C TYR A 550 -8.73 -33.03 -18.24
N GLN A 551 -8.17 -34.02 -17.57
CA GLN A 551 -8.64 -34.46 -16.26
C GLN A 551 -7.68 -34.03 -15.17
N PHE A 552 -8.23 -33.52 -14.05
CA PHE A 552 -7.51 -33.13 -12.86
C PHE A 552 -8.24 -33.67 -11.61
N VAL A 553 -7.51 -33.73 -10.49
CA VAL A 553 -8.07 -34.14 -9.20
C VAL A 553 -8.02 -32.94 -8.26
N SER A 554 -9.15 -32.55 -7.68
CA SER A 554 -9.29 -31.44 -6.76
C SER A 554 -9.54 -31.90 -5.32
N ALA A 555 -8.95 -31.21 -4.36
CA ALA A 555 -9.25 -31.35 -2.94
C ALA A 555 -10.24 -30.31 -2.41
N LYS A 556 -10.70 -29.39 -3.27
CA LYS A 556 -11.57 -28.27 -2.90
C LYS A 556 -13.02 -28.64 -2.59
N ARG A 557 -13.47 -29.81 -3.06
CA ARG A 557 -14.83 -30.34 -2.87
C ARG A 557 -15.92 -29.38 -3.35
N LEU A 558 -15.62 -28.65 -4.40
CA LEU A 558 -16.57 -27.77 -5.07
C LEU A 558 -17.35 -28.54 -6.12
N GLN A 559 -18.57 -28.10 -6.42
CA GLN A 559 -19.40 -28.67 -7.48
C GLN A 559 -19.93 -27.56 -8.36
N GLY A 560 -19.83 -27.73 -9.66
CA GLY A 560 -20.31 -26.74 -10.61
C GLY A 560 -19.94 -27.05 -12.06
N GLN A 561 -20.50 -26.23 -12.95
CA GLN A 561 -20.18 -26.24 -14.37
C GLN A 561 -19.91 -24.81 -14.82
N VAL A 562 -18.92 -24.67 -15.67
CA VAL A 562 -18.56 -23.39 -16.30
C VAL A 562 -18.47 -23.61 -17.81
N ASP A 563 -19.21 -22.83 -18.59
CA ASP A 563 -19.07 -22.76 -20.04
C ASP A 563 -18.44 -21.42 -20.41
N ILE A 564 -17.46 -21.43 -21.31
CA ILE A 564 -16.73 -20.27 -21.78
C ILE A 564 -16.83 -20.25 -23.30
N ASP A 565 -17.66 -19.33 -23.81
CA ASP A 565 -17.96 -19.22 -25.24
C ASP A 565 -16.83 -18.50 -26.01
N PRO A 566 -16.69 -18.69 -27.33
CA PRO A 566 -15.71 -18.01 -28.17
C PRO A 566 -15.79 -16.49 -28.12
N ASP A 567 -16.98 -15.92 -27.99
CA ASP A 567 -17.23 -14.48 -27.90
C ASP A 567 -16.97 -13.89 -26.51
N GLY A 568 -16.47 -14.71 -25.58
CA GLY A 568 -16.17 -14.31 -24.21
C GLY A 568 -17.36 -14.38 -23.26
N GLY A 569 -18.49 -14.94 -23.69
CA GLY A 569 -19.62 -15.28 -22.81
C GLY A 569 -19.20 -16.30 -21.76
N ILE A 570 -19.56 -16.06 -20.50
CA ILE A 570 -19.30 -16.97 -19.39
C ILE A 570 -20.61 -17.30 -18.71
N THR A 571 -20.96 -18.60 -18.69
CA THR A 571 -22.02 -19.11 -17.85
C THR A 571 -21.44 -20.00 -16.76
N ALA A 572 -21.94 -19.88 -15.56
CA ALA A 572 -21.49 -20.71 -14.43
C ALA A 572 -22.71 -21.10 -13.59
N ALA A 573 -22.77 -22.39 -13.26
CA ALA A 573 -23.74 -22.93 -12.33
C ALA A 573 -22.95 -23.65 -11.21
N SER A 574 -22.85 -23.01 -10.04
CA SER A 574 -22.34 -23.68 -8.84
C SER A 574 -23.51 -24.32 -8.10
N ARG A 575 -23.35 -25.56 -7.65
CA ARG A 575 -24.31 -26.21 -6.75
C ARG A 575 -23.87 -25.93 -5.32
N SER A 576 -24.47 -24.91 -4.67
CA SER A 576 -24.23 -24.69 -3.25
C SER A 576 -24.88 -25.83 -2.43
N ARG A 577 -24.17 -26.33 -1.39
CA ARG A 577 -24.71 -27.34 -0.45
C ARG A 577 -25.94 -26.89 0.33
N LEU A 578 -26.33 -25.62 0.20
CA LEU A 578 -27.51 -25.03 0.88
C LEU A 578 -28.85 -25.41 0.25
N GLN A 579 -28.88 -26.10 -0.91
CA GLN A 579 -30.12 -26.58 -1.52
C GLN A 579 -30.56 -27.99 -1.07
N GLU A 580 -29.76 -28.66 -0.22
CA GLU A 580 -30.07 -30.02 0.30
C GLU A 580 -30.43 -30.05 1.80
N ARG A 581 -30.77 -28.90 2.43
CA ARG A 581 -31.27 -28.89 3.83
C ARG A 581 -32.69 -28.34 3.95
#